data_6b990bedb8748d56667af59d46e34ed0
#
_entry.id   6b990bedb8748d56667af59d46e34ed0
#
_cell.length_a   1.000
_cell.length_b   1.000
_cell.length_c   1.000
_cell.angle_alpha   90.00
_cell.angle_beta   90.00
_cell.angle_gamma   90.00
#
_symmetry.space_group_name_H-M   'P 1'
#
loop_
_entity.id
_entity.type
_entity.pdbx_description
1 polymer ?
#
loop_
_entity_poly.entity_id
_entity_poly.type
_entity_poly.pdbx_seq_one_letter_code
_entity_poly.pdbx_strand_id
1 'polypeptide(L)'
;MFRLRLVELPMPTGSRDPDVLLAWLLDSMGLVRRRVEGGTIDEGQGALHRIISQAFLMEPLRGWDAKSLCEITGISQTGVHHQLVKLRESGLISAHTDGRWHVHVLRGGSISSAVELVSNEAQTVLKIRMRELSEKISESDERMNVGSLSLIHI
;
A
#
# COMPACT_ATOMS: atom_id res chain seq x y z
N MET A 1 8.01 0.07 8.17
CA MET A 1 8.37 0.94 7.02
C MET A 1 7.12 1.14 6.15
N PHE A 2 6.77 2.37 5.87
CA PHE A 2 5.67 2.69 4.95
C PHE A 2 6.17 2.65 3.51
N ARG A 3 5.44 1.94 2.66
CA ARG A 3 5.76 1.84 1.24
C ARG A 3 4.49 1.86 0.41
N LEU A 4 4.37 2.85 -0.45
CA LEU A 4 3.23 3.02 -1.34
C LEU A 4 3.72 3.37 -2.75
N ARG A 5 3.21 2.68 -3.73
CA ARG A 5 3.48 2.95 -5.14
C ARG A 5 2.17 3.33 -5.83
N LEU A 6 1.93 4.62 -5.94
CA LEU A 6 0.72 5.10 -6.59
C LEU A 6 0.80 4.94 -8.11
N VAL A 7 -0.24 4.40 -8.68
CA VAL A 7 -0.42 4.30 -10.13
C VAL A 7 -1.77 4.91 -10.47
N GLU A 8 -1.76 5.99 -11.23
CA GLU A 8 -2.99 6.64 -11.69
C GLU A 8 -3.55 5.85 -12.88
N LEU A 9 -4.57 5.07 -12.62
CA LEU A 9 -5.27 4.27 -13.63
C LEU A 9 -6.56 4.96 -14.02
N PRO A 10 -7.04 4.77 -15.27
CA PRO A 10 -8.39 5.20 -15.61
C PRO A 10 -9.40 4.55 -14.67
N MET A 11 -10.37 5.33 -14.19
CA MET A 11 -11.40 4.78 -13.31
C MET A 11 -12.22 3.72 -14.02
N PRO A 12 -12.56 2.61 -13.35
CA PRO A 12 -13.39 1.58 -13.94
C PRO A 12 -14.81 2.13 -14.14
N THR A 13 -15.19 2.33 -15.38
CA THR A 13 -16.52 2.83 -15.72
C THR A 13 -17.52 1.69 -15.81
N GLY A 14 -18.67 1.87 -15.16
CA GLY A 14 -19.81 0.95 -15.28
C GLY A 14 -19.74 -0.33 -14.45
N SER A 15 -18.64 -0.63 -13.77
CA SER A 15 -18.57 -1.80 -12.90
C SER A 15 -18.90 -1.43 -11.46
N ARG A 16 -19.77 -2.23 -10.83
CA ARG A 16 -20.06 -2.18 -9.40
C ARG A 16 -19.68 -3.49 -8.70
N ASP A 17 -19.02 -4.39 -9.41
CA ASP A 17 -18.54 -5.64 -8.84
C ASP A 17 -17.44 -5.35 -7.80
N PRO A 18 -17.64 -5.72 -6.53
CA PRO A 18 -16.66 -5.46 -5.48
C PRO A 18 -15.28 -6.06 -5.77
N ASP A 19 -15.22 -7.21 -6.41
CA ASP A 19 -13.94 -7.86 -6.74
C ASP A 19 -13.17 -7.08 -7.80
N VAL A 20 -13.88 -6.54 -8.79
CA VAL A 20 -13.29 -5.68 -9.83
C VAL A 20 -12.79 -4.37 -9.21
N LEU A 21 -13.61 -3.74 -8.39
CA LEU A 21 -13.25 -2.48 -7.74
C LEU A 21 -12.06 -2.66 -6.80
N LEU A 22 -12.03 -3.75 -6.05
CA LEU A 22 -10.89 -4.07 -5.18
C LEU A 22 -9.62 -4.30 -6.01
N ALA A 23 -9.69 -5.02 -7.12
CA ALA A 23 -8.54 -5.23 -8.00
C ALA A 23 -7.98 -3.89 -8.50
N TRP A 24 -8.84 -2.95 -8.88
CA TRP A 24 -8.44 -1.60 -9.27
C TRP A 24 -7.78 -0.83 -8.14
N LEU A 25 -8.33 -0.89 -6.94
CA LEU A 25 -7.75 -0.24 -5.76
C LEU A 25 -6.34 -0.77 -5.48
N LEU A 26 -6.17 -2.09 -5.42
CA LEU A 26 -4.89 -2.72 -5.12
C LEU A 26 -3.84 -2.42 -6.19
N ASP A 27 -4.23 -2.40 -7.45
CA ASP A 27 -3.36 -2.03 -8.57
C ASP A 27 -2.96 -0.54 -8.47
N SER A 28 -3.91 0.34 -8.17
CA SER A 28 -3.67 1.77 -7.97
C SER A 28 -2.70 2.05 -6.81
N MET A 29 -2.69 1.19 -5.80
CA MET A 29 -1.77 1.27 -4.66
C MET A 29 -0.42 0.57 -4.92
N GLY A 30 -0.23 -0.01 -6.09
CA GLY A 30 0.98 -0.72 -6.46
C GLY A 30 1.18 -2.06 -5.75
N LEU A 31 0.12 -2.61 -5.16
CA LEU A 31 0.17 -3.86 -4.39
C LEU A 31 0.08 -5.09 -5.26
N VAL A 32 -0.60 -4.99 -6.39
CA VAL A 32 -0.72 -6.05 -7.37
C VAL A 32 -0.45 -5.47 -8.75
N ARG A 33 0.08 -6.29 -9.64
CA ARG A 33 0.18 -5.94 -11.05
C ARG A 33 -0.83 -6.78 -11.80
N ARG A 34 -1.69 -6.13 -12.57
CA ARG A 34 -2.57 -6.85 -13.46
C ARG A 34 -1.76 -7.47 -14.58
N ARG A 35 -1.95 -8.76 -14.78
CA ARG A 35 -1.40 -9.45 -15.93
C ARG A 35 -2.42 -9.37 -17.05
N VAL A 36 -1.98 -8.87 -18.19
CA VAL A 36 -2.75 -8.95 -19.42
C VAL A 36 -2.28 -10.20 -20.15
N GLU A 37 -3.04 -11.28 -20.05
CA GLU A 37 -2.81 -12.49 -20.85
C GLU A 37 -3.89 -12.56 -21.93
N GLY A 38 -3.47 -12.61 -23.19
CA GLY A 38 -4.40 -12.70 -24.31
C GLY A 38 -5.39 -11.55 -24.43
N GLY A 39 -5.04 -10.35 -23.93
CA GLY A 39 -5.90 -9.17 -23.94
C GLY A 39 -6.96 -9.13 -22.85
N THR A 40 -6.94 -10.08 -21.91
CA THR A 40 -7.80 -10.07 -20.72
C THR A 40 -7.02 -9.71 -19.48
N ILE A 41 -7.62 -8.90 -18.60
CA ILE A 41 -7.06 -8.55 -17.32
C ILE A 41 -7.57 -9.58 -16.32
N ASP A 42 -6.63 -10.25 -15.62
CA ASP A 42 -6.98 -11.18 -14.54
C ASP A 42 -7.36 -10.36 -13.30
N GLU A 43 -8.65 -10.20 -13.09
CA GLU A 43 -9.21 -9.42 -11.98
C GLU A 43 -9.62 -10.34 -10.83
N GLY A 44 -8.97 -10.19 -9.67
CA GLY A 44 -9.42 -10.81 -8.44
C GLY A 44 -8.93 -12.22 -8.15
N GLN A 45 -7.92 -12.73 -8.89
CA GLN A 45 -7.39 -14.09 -8.71
C GLN A 45 -6.16 -14.17 -7.81
N GLY A 46 -5.49 -13.07 -7.54
CA GLY A 46 -4.24 -13.03 -6.80
C GLY A 46 -4.40 -13.31 -5.31
N ALA A 47 -3.31 -13.76 -4.68
CA ALA A 47 -3.27 -14.10 -3.25
C ALA A 47 -3.64 -12.90 -2.37
N LEU A 48 -3.09 -11.73 -2.66
CA LEU A 48 -3.37 -10.52 -1.89
C LEU A 48 -4.84 -10.11 -1.99
N HIS A 49 -5.41 -10.15 -3.20
CA HIS A 49 -6.83 -9.89 -3.41
C HIS A 49 -7.71 -10.84 -2.59
N ARG A 50 -7.37 -12.14 -2.59
CA ARG A 50 -8.14 -13.15 -1.83
C ARG A 50 -8.09 -12.90 -0.33
N ILE A 51 -6.92 -12.54 0.22
CA ILE A 51 -6.79 -12.21 1.64
C ILE A 51 -7.69 -11.02 2.00
N ILE A 52 -7.67 -9.97 1.21
CA ILE A 52 -8.51 -8.79 1.47
C ILE A 52 -9.99 -9.15 1.33
N SER A 53 -10.40 -9.76 0.21
CA SER A 53 -11.82 -10.01 -0.08
C SER A 53 -12.43 -11.09 0.80
N GLN A 54 -11.69 -12.14 1.12
CA GLN A 54 -12.23 -13.29 1.85
C GLN A 54 -12.08 -13.17 3.37
N ALA A 55 -11.16 -12.34 3.85
CA ALA A 55 -10.95 -12.17 5.29
C ALA A 55 -11.26 -10.75 5.75
N PHE A 56 -10.46 -9.77 5.37
CA PHE A 56 -10.55 -8.43 5.93
C PHE A 56 -11.83 -7.67 5.56
N LEU A 57 -12.38 -7.86 4.37
CA LEU A 57 -13.63 -7.21 3.99
C LEU A 57 -14.86 -7.96 4.52
N MET A 58 -14.76 -9.27 4.71
CA MET A 58 -15.86 -10.06 5.25
C MET A 58 -16.04 -9.85 6.75
N GLU A 59 -14.95 -9.70 7.50
CA GLU A 59 -14.96 -9.45 8.94
C GLU A 59 -13.98 -8.31 9.27
N PRO A 60 -14.36 -7.06 8.97
CA PRO A 60 -13.41 -5.93 9.03
C PRO A 60 -12.94 -5.55 10.43
N LEU A 61 -13.61 -5.99 11.46
CA LEU A 61 -13.23 -5.73 12.86
C LEU A 61 -12.41 -6.85 13.49
N ARG A 62 -12.29 -7.98 12.79
CA ARG A 62 -11.60 -9.16 13.31
C ARG A 62 -10.07 -9.01 13.15
N GLY A 63 -9.34 -9.43 14.20
CA GLY A 63 -7.91 -9.68 14.12
C GLY A 63 -7.64 -11.07 13.55
N TRP A 64 -6.78 -11.14 12.53
CA TRP A 64 -6.46 -12.38 11.84
C TRP A 64 -5.02 -12.79 12.12
N ASP A 65 -4.79 -14.02 12.55
CA ASP A 65 -3.46 -14.60 12.55
C ASP A 65 -3.16 -15.27 11.19
N ALA A 66 -1.89 -15.56 10.93
CA ALA A 66 -1.49 -16.16 9.65
C ALA A 66 -2.16 -17.52 9.41
N LYS A 67 -2.31 -18.33 10.46
CA LYS A 67 -2.93 -19.66 10.36
C LYS A 67 -4.39 -19.57 9.92
N SER A 68 -5.16 -18.70 10.55
CA SER A 68 -6.57 -18.48 10.17
C SER A 68 -6.69 -17.97 8.73
N LEU A 69 -5.79 -17.11 8.29
CA LEU A 69 -5.76 -16.63 6.92
C LEU A 69 -5.44 -17.75 5.92
N CYS A 70 -4.51 -18.64 6.26
CA CYS A 70 -4.25 -19.84 5.44
C CYS A 70 -5.49 -20.72 5.32
N GLU A 71 -6.18 -20.96 6.42
CA GLU A 71 -7.37 -21.79 6.46
C GLU A 71 -8.51 -21.24 5.60
N ILE A 72 -8.77 -19.93 5.69
CA ILE A 72 -9.91 -19.34 4.98
C ILE A 72 -9.61 -19.09 3.49
N THR A 73 -8.37 -18.81 3.14
CA THR A 73 -8.02 -18.46 1.75
C THR A 73 -7.47 -19.64 0.95
N GLY A 74 -7.00 -20.68 1.61
CA GLY A 74 -6.31 -21.79 0.97
C GLY A 74 -4.91 -21.44 0.47
N ILE A 75 -4.36 -20.29 0.84
CA ILE A 75 -3.02 -19.86 0.49
C ILE A 75 -2.02 -20.50 1.45
N SER A 76 -0.82 -20.84 0.96
CA SER A 76 0.25 -21.39 1.79
C SER A 76 0.70 -20.39 2.86
N GLN A 77 1.29 -20.89 3.93
CA GLN A 77 1.81 -20.05 5.02
C GLN A 77 2.84 -19.05 4.51
N THR A 78 3.76 -19.48 3.66
CA THR A 78 4.76 -18.61 3.03
C THR A 78 4.09 -17.51 2.19
N GLY A 79 3.08 -17.89 1.40
CA GLY A 79 2.31 -16.95 0.60
C GLY A 79 1.56 -15.93 1.45
N VAL A 80 0.92 -16.36 2.53
CA VAL A 80 0.23 -15.45 3.46
C VAL A 80 1.21 -14.46 4.08
N HIS A 81 2.33 -14.94 4.61
CA HIS A 81 3.34 -14.05 5.20
C HIS A 81 3.87 -13.02 4.21
N HIS A 82 4.12 -13.44 2.97
CA HIS A 82 4.57 -12.53 1.93
C HIS A 82 3.57 -11.40 1.65
N GLN A 83 2.29 -11.74 1.57
CA GLN A 83 1.24 -10.74 1.33
C GLN A 83 1.00 -9.85 2.55
N LEU A 84 1.09 -10.40 3.76
CA LEU A 84 0.94 -9.60 4.99
C LEU A 84 2.02 -8.53 5.11
N VAL A 85 3.25 -8.83 4.72
CA VAL A 85 4.33 -7.82 4.68
C VAL A 85 3.96 -6.66 3.76
N LYS A 86 3.50 -6.97 2.55
CA LYS A 86 3.07 -5.94 1.59
C LYS A 86 1.92 -5.10 2.13
N LEU A 87 0.92 -5.74 2.72
CA LEU A 87 -0.25 -5.04 3.27
C LEU A 87 0.12 -4.14 4.45
N ARG A 88 1.00 -4.58 5.33
CA ARG A 88 1.50 -3.73 6.43
C ARG A 88 2.28 -2.54 5.92
N GLU A 89 3.18 -2.75 4.97
CA GLU A 89 3.99 -1.67 4.40
C GLU A 89 3.12 -0.62 3.70
N SER A 90 2.02 -1.04 3.07
CA SER A 90 1.06 -0.13 2.43
C SER A 90 0.24 0.69 3.43
N GLY A 91 0.18 0.26 4.68
CA GLY A 91 -0.64 0.90 5.70
C GLY A 91 -2.10 0.49 5.72
N LEU A 92 -2.52 -0.47 4.88
CA LEU A 92 -3.92 -0.94 4.90
C LEU A 92 -4.24 -1.76 6.15
N ILE A 93 -3.29 -2.52 6.65
CA ILE A 93 -3.43 -3.31 7.86
C ILE A 93 -2.35 -2.94 8.86
N SER A 94 -2.62 -3.21 10.12
CA SER A 94 -1.64 -3.12 11.19
C SER A 94 -1.51 -4.48 11.88
N ALA A 95 -0.34 -4.73 12.44
CA ALA A 95 -0.07 -5.93 13.21
C ALA A 95 0.10 -5.57 14.68
N HIS A 96 -0.45 -6.40 15.56
CA HIS A 96 -0.21 -6.27 16.99
C HIS A 96 -0.16 -7.66 17.63
N THR A 97 0.33 -7.72 18.85
CA THR A 97 0.45 -8.95 19.58
C THR A 97 -0.74 -9.09 20.53
N ASP A 98 -1.44 -10.21 20.44
CA ASP A 98 -2.49 -10.61 21.38
C ASP A 98 -2.03 -11.90 22.08
N GLY A 99 -1.43 -11.75 23.26
CA GLY A 99 -0.78 -12.84 23.97
C GLY A 99 0.41 -13.40 23.19
N ARG A 100 0.32 -14.66 22.74
CA ARG A 100 1.34 -15.32 21.93
C ARG A 100 1.13 -15.15 20.43
N TRP A 101 0.01 -14.55 20.03
CA TRP A 101 -0.39 -14.49 18.63
C TRP A 101 -0.08 -13.15 18.03
N HIS A 102 0.44 -13.16 16.81
CA HIS A 102 0.52 -11.99 15.98
C HIS A 102 -0.75 -11.89 15.16
N VAL A 103 -1.55 -10.86 15.42
CA VAL A 103 -2.80 -10.64 14.72
C VAL A 103 -2.69 -9.41 13.82
N HIS A 104 -3.41 -9.46 12.72
CA HIS A 104 -3.47 -8.40 11.72
C HIS A 104 -4.90 -7.91 11.61
N VAL A 105 -5.07 -6.60 11.59
CA VAL A 105 -6.38 -5.95 11.52
C VAL A 105 -6.41 -4.94 10.40
N LEU A 106 -7.58 -4.80 9.79
CA LEU A 106 -7.84 -3.73 8.83
C LEU A 106 -7.87 -2.40 9.59
N ARG A 107 -7.03 -1.46 9.19
CA ARG A 107 -6.94 -0.17 9.89
C ARG A 107 -8.23 0.61 9.74
N GLY A 108 -8.69 1.18 10.85
CA GLY A 108 -9.92 1.96 10.87
C GLY A 108 -11.21 1.17 10.76
N GLY A 109 -11.16 -0.15 10.66
CA GLY A 109 -12.33 -1.02 10.65
C GLY A 109 -13.11 -1.04 9.34
N SER A 110 -12.62 -0.41 8.27
CA SER A 110 -13.20 -0.47 6.93
C SER A 110 -12.13 -0.16 5.89
N ILE A 111 -12.37 -0.57 4.65
CA ILE A 111 -11.43 -0.27 3.56
C ILE A 111 -11.33 1.23 3.30
N SER A 112 -12.45 1.94 3.39
CA SER A 112 -12.49 3.38 3.21
C SER A 112 -11.66 4.10 4.28
N SER A 113 -11.83 3.73 5.55
CA SER A 113 -11.04 4.31 6.65
C SER A 113 -9.56 3.95 6.54
N ALA A 114 -9.26 2.71 6.14
CA ALA A 114 -7.88 2.29 5.93
C ALA A 114 -7.19 3.12 4.84
N VAL A 115 -7.85 3.34 3.71
CA VAL A 115 -7.34 4.16 2.62
C VAL A 115 -7.12 5.61 3.06
N GLU A 116 -8.03 6.17 3.86
CA GLU A 116 -7.87 7.51 4.42
C GLU A 116 -6.63 7.61 5.31
N LEU A 117 -6.39 6.61 6.16
CA LEU A 117 -5.19 6.54 6.99
C LEU A 117 -3.92 6.41 6.16
N VAL A 118 -3.95 5.62 5.09
CA VAL A 118 -2.84 5.52 4.13
C VAL A 118 -2.56 6.87 3.49
N SER A 119 -3.60 7.58 3.08
CA SER A 119 -3.48 8.93 2.51
C SER A 119 -2.79 9.89 3.48
N ASN A 120 -3.18 9.87 4.74
CA ASN A 120 -2.56 10.71 5.77
C ASN A 120 -1.08 10.37 5.98
N GLU A 121 -0.72 9.09 6.00
CA GLU A 121 0.69 8.68 6.08
C GLU A 121 1.49 9.14 4.85
N ALA A 122 0.94 8.99 3.66
CA ALA A 122 1.58 9.43 2.42
C ALA A 122 1.84 10.95 2.44
N GLN A 123 0.85 11.72 2.90
CA GLN A 123 1.00 13.17 3.05
C GLN A 123 2.08 13.53 4.07
N THR A 124 2.17 12.80 5.17
CA THR A 124 3.21 13.02 6.19
C THR A 124 4.59 12.78 5.61
N VAL A 125 4.79 11.69 4.88
CA VAL A 125 6.06 11.40 4.22
C VAL A 125 6.42 12.51 3.21
N LEU A 126 5.46 12.95 2.40
CA LEU A 126 5.67 14.04 1.43
C LEU A 126 5.99 15.38 2.10
N LYS A 127 5.20 15.77 3.10
CA LYS A 127 5.33 17.09 3.72
C LYS A 127 6.54 17.22 4.62
N ILE A 128 6.89 16.16 5.35
CA ILE A 128 7.97 16.22 6.32
C ILE A 128 9.28 15.77 5.69
N ARG A 129 9.32 14.53 5.23
CA ARG A 129 10.58 13.92 4.77
C ARG A 129 11.04 14.41 3.41
N MET A 130 10.15 14.44 2.43
CA MET A 130 10.52 14.85 1.08
C MET A 130 10.80 16.35 1.00
N ARG A 131 10.05 17.16 1.74
CA ARG A 131 10.31 18.58 1.84
C ARG A 131 11.68 18.86 2.46
N GLU A 132 12.00 18.19 3.57
CA GLU A 132 13.30 18.37 4.24
C GLU A 132 14.45 18.04 3.30
N LEU A 133 14.38 16.92 2.58
CA LEU A 133 15.39 16.53 1.61
C LEU A 133 15.50 17.53 0.47
N SER A 134 14.37 18.00 -0.07
CA SER A 134 14.36 18.97 -1.16
C SER A 134 14.94 20.33 -0.74
N GLU A 135 14.67 20.77 0.47
CA GLU A 135 15.24 22.01 1.02
C GLU A 135 16.75 21.90 1.18
N LYS A 136 17.26 20.76 1.66
CA LYS A 136 18.70 20.51 1.76
C LYS A 136 19.38 20.48 0.40
N ILE A 137 18.75 19.89 -0.60
CA ILE A 137 19.26 19.89 -1.98
C ILE A 137 19.33 21.33 -2.51
N SER A 138 18.29 22.13 -2.31
CA SER A 138 18.25 23.53 -2.74
C SER A 138 19.33 24.37 -2.05
N GLU A 139 19.56 24.19 -0.77
CA GLU A 139 20.63 24.85 -0.04
C GLU A 139 22.01 24.48 -0.61
N SER A 140 22.25 23.22 -0.94
CA SER A 140 23.50 22.76 -1.57
C SER A 140 23.69 23.40 -2.95
N ASP A 141 22.64 23.47 -3.76
CA ASP A 141 22.69 24.12 -5.09
C ASP A 141 22.97 25.61 -4.96
N GLU A 142 22.36 26.31 -4.02
CA GLU A 142 22.63 27.73 -3.76
C GLU A 142 24.08 27.96 -3.34
N ARG A 143 24.64 27.13 -2.48
CA ARG A 143 26.06 27.20 -2.08
C ARG A 143 26.98 26.99 -3.27
N MET A 144 26.69 26.03 -4.13
CA MET A 144 27.46 25.78 -5.34
C MET A 144 27.36 26.96 -6.32
N ASN A 145 26.19 27.52 -6.50
CA ASN A 145 25.99 28.69 -7.37
C ASN A 145 26.70 29.93 -6.85
N VAL A 146 26.65 30.17 -5.54
CA VAL A 146 27.38 31.28 -4.91
C VAL A 146 28.89 31.11 -5.10
N GLY A 147 29.40 29.88 -4.89
CA GLY A 147 30.80 29.57 -5.14
C GLY A 147 31.23 29.82 -6.59
N SER A 148 30.42 29.37 -7.53
CA SER A 148 30.67 29.62 -8.98
C SER A 148 30.65 31.10 -9.35
N LEU A 149 29.71 31.85 -8.80
CA LEU A 149 29.63 33.30 -9.03
C LEU A 149 30.85 34.02 -8.42
N SER A 150 31.31 33.61 -7.25
CA SER A 150 32.52 34.17 -6.64
C SER A 150 33.75 33.94 -7.49
N LEU A 151 33.87 32.76 -8.10
CA LEU A 151 34.97 32.43 -9.02
C LEU A 151 34.91 33.26 -10.32
N ILE A 152 33.74 33.56 -10.80
CA ILE A 152 33.56 34.38 -12.03
C ILE A 152 33.93 35.85 -11.80
N HIS A 153 33.74 36.33 -10.57
CA HIS A 153 34.02 37.73 -10.22
C HIS A 153 35.46 38.00 -9.79
N ILE A 154 36.27 36.97 -9.72
CA ILE A 154 37.69 37.10 -9.48
C ILE A 154 38.44 37.32 -10.79
#